data_7cb8b0515fb99b20db204973266d7c20
#
_entry.id   7cb8b0515fb99b20db204973266d7c20
#
_cell.length_a   1.000
_cell.length_b   1.000
_cell.length_c   1.000
_cell.angle_alpha   90.00
_cell.angle_beta   90.00
_cell.angle_gamma   90.00
#
_symmetry.space_group_name_H-M   'P 1'
#
loop_
_entity.id
_entity.type
_entity.pdbx_description
1 polymer ?
#
loop_
_entity_poly.entity_id
_entity_poly.type
_entity_poly.pdbx_seq_one_letter_code
_entity_poly.pdbx_strand_id
1 'polypeptide(L)'
;MKVADGILSVTVEGSKNVSTERKACWNPVLFTMPDGEILLFFKIGKNVPDWQGWVVKSYDNGKTWTRKEMLPKGFIGPVKNKPELIGDRLICPSSTEGKWWTFHVEIYDVKTKQWKYVGPVPADSALLTDDGQMHPIKCIQPSILRLGDGRLKVLMRTHNGKLATSYSCDSGDTWSTVTLTDIPNNQSGTDAVTLKDGRHVLVYNDFETVMGTKKGPRTPLRLAISDDGEHFRPYVTLEDSPV
;
A
#
# COMPACT_ATOMS: atom_id res chain seq x y z
N MET A 1 4.26 -19.74 15.74
CA MET A 1 3.19 -19.09 16.55
C MET A 1 2.12 -18.58 15.59
N LYS A 2 0.82 -18.78 15.90
CA LYS A 2 -0.27 -18.20 15.10
C LYS A 2 -0.60 -16.82 15.69
N VAL A 3 -0.46 -15.77 14.89
CA VAL A 3 -0.66 -14.38 15.32
C VAL A 3 -2.11 -13.94 15.13
N ALA A 4 -2.70 -14.29 13.99
CA ALA A 4 -4.08 -13.98 13.65
C ALA A 4 -4.67 -15.06 12.74
N ASP A 5 -5.98 -15.05 12.56
CA ASP A 5 -6.68 -15.95 11.64
C ASP A 5 -7.89 -15.27 10.99
N GLY A 6 -8.39 -15.86 9.92
CA GLY A 6 -9.57 -15.43 9.19
C GLY A 6 -10.91 -15.93 9.76
N ILE A 7 -10.96 -16.38 11.01
CA ILE A 7 -12.20 -16.85 11.63
C ILE A 7 -13.03 -15.65 12.08
N LEU A 8 -14.23 -15.50 11.55
CA LEU A 8 -15.20 -14.47 11.90
C LEU A 8 -16.41 -15.09 12.59
N SER A 9 -16.91 -14.42 13.62
CA SER A 9 -18.19 -14.75 14.22
C SER A 9 -19.30 -14.12 13.39
N VAL A 10 -20.24 -14.92 12.91
CA VAL A 10 -21.38 -14.47 12.11
C VAL A 10 -22.64 -14.75 12.92
N THR A 11 -23.38 -13.69 13.25
CA THR A 11 -24.70 -13.83 13.83
C THR A 11 -25.71 -13.92 12.71
N VAL A 12 -26.49 -14.99 12.67
CA VAL A 12 -27.59 -15.12 11.70
C VAL A 12 -28.72 -14.24 12.16
N GLU A 13 -29.20 -13.34 11.28
CA GLU A 13 -30.31 -12.43 11.58
C GLU A 13 -31.54 -13.21 12.06
N GLY A 14 -32.09 -12.82 13.20
CA GLY A 14 -33.22 -13.52 13.85
C GLY A 14 -32.86 -14.76 14.67
N SER A 15 -31.57 -15.14 14.79
CA SER A 15 -31.11 -16.27 15.59
C SER A 15 -30.15 -15.84 16.72
N LYS A 16 -30.26 -16.51 17.88
CA LYS A 16 -29.25 -16.37 18.96
C LYS A 16 -27.98 -17.20 18.68
N ASN A 17 -27.95 -17.97 17.60
CA ASN A 17 -26.83 -18.83 17.28
C ASN A 17 -25.72 -18.02 16.57
N VAL A 18 -24.52 -18.10 17.11
CA VAL A 18 -23.30 -17.56 16.50
C VAL A 18 -22.64 -18.70 15.73
N SER A 19 -22.54 -18.56 14.43
CA SER A 19 -21.74 -19.46 13.60
C SER A 19 -20.34 -18.85 13.37
N THR A 20 -19.39 -19.69 13.01
CA THR A 20 -18.04 -19.20 12.63
C THR A 20 -17.81 -19.47 11.14
N GLU A 21 -17.34 -18.46 10.44
CA GLU A 21 -16.91 -18.57 9.03
C GLU A 21 -15.40 -18.31 8.95
N ARG A 22 -14.71 -19.08 8.11
CA ARG A 22 -13.28 -18.85 7.83
C ARG A 22 -13.12 -18.23 6.45
N LYS A 23 -12.48 -17.04 6.40
CA LYS A 23 -12.09 -16.34 5.17
C LYS A 23 -10.56 -16.23 5.06
N ALA A 24 -10.07 -15.95 3.87
CA ALA A 24 -8.64 -15.71 3.66
C ALA A 24 -8.16 -14.43 4.39
N CYS A 25 -6.92 -14.50 4.88
CA CYS A 25 -6.18 -13.33 5.35
C CYS A 25 -5.26 -12.84 4.23
N TRP A 26 -5.17 -11.50 4.05
CA TRP A 26 -4.48 -10.85 2.95
C TRP A 26 -3.54 -9.77 3.46
N ASN A 27 -2.44 -9.56 2.71
CA ASN A 27 -1.53 -8.42 2.79
C ASN A 27 -1.21 -7.97 4.23
N PRO A 28 -0.46 -8.76 5.01
CA PRO A 28 -0.02 -8.34 6.34
C PRO A 28 0.98 -7.19 6.22
N VAL A 29 0.83 -6.16 7.06
CA VAL A 29 1.72 -5.00 7.14
C VAL A 29 2.09 -4.76 8.59
N LEU A 30 3.38 -4.83 8.90
CA LEU A 30 3.93 -4.54 10.22
C LEU A 30 4.38 -3.08 10.30
N PHE A 31 4.11 -2.46 11.44
CA PHE A 31 4.64 -1.15 11.79
C PHE A 31 4.98 -1.11 13.28
N THR A 32 6.15 -0.58 13.62
CA THR A 32 6.57 -0.39 15.02
C THR A 32 6.43 1.08 15.37
N MET A 33 5.62 1.36 16.39
CA MET A 33 5.45 2.68 16.96
C MET A 33 6.69 3.11 17.76
N PRO A 34 6.95 4.41 17.97
CA PRO A 34 8.11 4.90 18.72
C PRO A 34 8.20 4.40 20.17
N ASP A 35 7.07 4.09 20.79
CA ASP A 35 6.97 3.52 22.16
C ASP A 35 7.24 2.00 22.19
N GLY A 36 7.48 1.37 21.04
CA GLY A 36 7.73 -0.06 20.91
C GLY A 36 6.47 -0.91 20.68
N GLU A 37 5.26 -0.33 20.65
CA GLU A 37 4.05 -1.04 20.22
C GLU A 37 4.24 -1.51 18.76
N ILE A 38 3.99 -2.78 18.48
CA ILE A 38 3.97 -3.30 17.12
C ILE A 38 2.54 -3.47 16.66
N LEU A 39 2.21 -2.86 15.53
CA LEU A 39 0.93 -3.01 14.84
C LEU A 39 1.09 -4.00 13.69
N LEU A 40 0.22 -5.00 13.59
CA LEU A 40 0.08 -5.84 12.42
C LEU A 40 -1.31 -5.61 11.81
N PHE A 41 -1.32 -4.87 10.72
CA PHE A 41 -2.51 -4.69 9.88
C PHE A 41 -2.65 -5.86 8.91
N PHE A 42 -3.87 -6.29 8.65
CA PHE A 42 -4.19 -7.31 7.64
C PHE A 42 -5.64 -7.19 7.20
N LYS A 43 -6.01 -7.87 6.14
CA LYS A 43 -7.38 -7.88 5.62
C LYS A 43 -7.97 -9.27 5.74
N ILE A 44 -9.26 -9.36 6.01
CA ILE A 44 -10.01 -10.61 5.97
C ILE A 44 -11.13 -10.43 4.95
N GLY A 45 -11.22 -11.35 3.99
CA GLY A 45 -12.26 -11.33 2.96
C GLY A 45 -12.13 -12.51 2.01
N LYS A 46 -13.21 -12.85 1.31
CA LYS A 46 -13.20 -13.88 0.28
C LYS A 46 -12.42 -13.43 -0.95
N ASN A 47 -12.65 -12.19 -1.36
CA ASN A 47 -12.03 -11.52 -2.51
C ASN A 47 -11.63 -10.09 -2.14
N VAL A 48 -10.87 -9.43 -3.01
CA VAL A 48 -10.44 -8.05 -2.81
C VAL A 48 -11.60 -7.07 -2.51
N PRO A 49 -12.75 -7.10 -3.23
CA PRO A 49 -13.89 -6.23 -2.92
C PRO A 49 -14.51 -6.47 -1.54
N ASP A 50 -14.32 -7.65 -0.95
CA ASP A 50 -14.90 -8.03 0.34
C ASP A 50 -13.95 -7.77 1.52
N TRP A 51 -12.82 -7.13 1.29
CA TRP A 51 -11.82 -6.89 2.32
C TRP A 51 -12.36 -6.03 3.45
N GLN A 52 -12.17 -6.52 4.65
CA GLN A 52 -12.31 -5.76 5.89
C GLN A 52 -10.92 -5.60 6.51
N GLY A 53 -10.61 -4.40 6.97
CA GLY A 53 -9.35 -4.12 7.65
C GLY A 53 -9.37 -4.61 9.10
N TRP A 54 -8.26 -5.18 9.54
CA TRP A 54 -8.05 -5.68 10.90
C TRP A 54 -6.68 -5.30 11.40
N VAL A 55 -6.55 -5.19 12.71
CA VAL A 55 -5.28 -4.96 13.39
C VAL A 55 -5.16 -5.86 14.61
N VAL A 56 -3.95 -6.34 14.89
CA VAL A 56 -3.52 -6.90 16.18
C VAL A 56 -2.28 -6.16 16.63
N LYS A 57 -2.06 -6.13 17.95
CA LYS A 57 -0.99 -5.36 18.59
C LYS A 57 -0.11 -6.26 19.42
N SER A 58 1.18 -5.92 19.51
CA SER A 58 2.11 -6.54 20.43
C SER A 58 2.81 -5.48 21.26
N TYR A 59 2.94 -5.72 22.55
CA TYR A 59 3.62 -4.85 23.50
C TYR A 59 4.90 -5.47 24.07
N ASP A 60 5.28 -6.64 23.58
CA ASP A 60 6.40 -7.45 24.07
C ASP A 60 7.33 -7.92 22.95
N ASN A 61 7.50 -7.05 21.94
CA ASN A 61 8.35 -7.27 20.79
C ASN A 61 7.96 -8.51 19.96
N GLY A 62 6.65 -8.71 19.77
CA GLY A 62 6.07 -9.75 18.92
C GLY A 62 5.95 -11.13 19.58
N LYS A 63 6.20 -11.26 20.89
CA LYS A 63 6.07 -12.54 21.62
C LYS A 63 4.61 -12.92 21.82
N THR A 64 3.78 -11.94 22.20
CA THR A 64 2.32 -12.11 22.32
C THR A 64 1.57 -11.03 21.55
N TRP A 65 0.31 -11.31 21.19
CA TRP A 65 -0.52 -10.45 20.38
C TRP A 65 -1.92 -10.33 20.95
N THR A 66 -2.52 -9.15 20.84
CA THR A 66 -3.90 -8.91 21.27
C THR A 66 -4.88 -9.74 20.45
N ARG A 67 -6.15 -9.73 20.87
CA ARG A 67 -7.24 -10.15 19.99
C ARG A 67 -7.29 -9.22 18.78
N LYS A 68 -7.71 -9.75 17.61
CA LYS A 68 -7.89 -8.95 16.43
C LYS A 68 -9.04 -7.96 16.60
N GLU A 69 -8.80 -6.73 16.19
CA GLU A 69 -9.76 -5.64 16.18
C GLU A 69 -10.08 -5.26 14.73
N MET A 70 -11.36 -5.13 14.40
CA MET A 70 -11.78 -4.66 13.09
C MET A 70 -11.62 -3.14 13.01
N LEU A 71 -11.05 -2.66 11.92
CA LEU A 71 -11.01 -1.22 11.65
C LEU A 71 -12.44 -0.69 11.42
N PRO A 72 -12.69 0.60 11.60
CA PRO A 72 -13.99 1.19 11.33
C PRO A 72 -14.48 0.87 9.92
N LYS A 73 -15.80 0.81 9.73
CA LYS A 73 -16.40 0.52 8.43
C LYS A 73 -15.89 1.49 7.35
N GLY A 74 -15.41 0.96 6.24
CA GLY A 74 -14.84 1.72 5.13
C GLY A 74 -13.33 1.91 5.19
N PHE A 75 -12.67 1.45 6.24
CA PHE A 75 -11.21 1.49 6.38
C PHE A 75 -10.62 0.07 6.27
N ILE A 76 -9.51 -0.04 5.55
CA ILE A 76 -8.76 -1.29 5.38
C ILE A 76 -7.33 -1.20 5.90
N GLY A 77 -6.89 -0.01 6.31
CA GLY A 77 -5.53 0.25 6.75
C GLY A 77 -4.52 0.25 5.59
N PRO A 78 -3.22 0.16 5.88
CA PRO A 78 -2.20 0.11 4.84
C PRO A 78 -2.38 -1.15 3.98
N VAL A 79 -2.54 -0.97 2.66
CA VAL A 79 -2.97 -2.09 1.79
C VAL A 79 -1.87 -3.12 1.55
N LYS A 80 -0.62 -2.69 1.45
CA LYS A 80 0.55 -3.57 1.21
C LYS A 80 1.83 -3.01 1.84
N ASN A 81 2.14 -1.73 1.60
CA ASN A 81 3.37 -1.10 2.02
C ASN A 81 3.20 -0.40 3.37
N LYS A 82 4.33 -0.08 4.00
CA LYS A 82 4.35 0.41 5.38
C LYS A 82 3.72 1.81 5.51
N PRO A 83 3.00 2.08 6.59
CA PRO A 83 2.58 3.44 6.92
C PRO A 83 3.77 4.32 7.34
N GLU A 84 3.55 5.63 7.36
CA GLU A 84 4.46 6.63 7.86
C GLU A 84 3.86 7.36 9.06
N LEU A 85 4.63 7.52 10.13
CA LEU A 85 4.21 8.28 11.30
C LEU A 85 4.79 9.69 11.23
N ILE A 86 3.92 10.71 11.16
CA ILE A 86 4.30 12.13 11.15
C ILE A 86 3.58 12.83 12.30
N GLY A 87 4.34 13.20 13.33
CA GLY A 87 3.75 13.67 14.58
C GLY A 87 2.84 12.57 15.17
N ASP A 88 1.57 12.91 15.38
CA ASP A 88 0.58 11.97 15.92
C ASP A 88 -0.25 11.26 14.81
N ARG A 89 0.13 11.40 13.55
CA ARG A 89 -0.62 10.91 12.40
C ARG A 89 0.06 9.70 11.76
N LEU A 90 -0.54 8.54 11.87
CA LEU A 90 -0.12 7.34 11.16
C LEU A 90 -0.78 7.33 9.78
N ILE A 91 -0.01 7.66 8.75
CA ILE A 91 -0.45 7.78 7.37
C ILE A 91 -0.35 6.41 6.71
N CYS A 92 -1.47 5.76 6.49
CA CYS A 92 -1.57 4.43 5.90
C CYS A 92 -1.74 4.55 4.38
N PRO A 93 -0.73 4.11 3.58
CA PRO A 93 -0.86 4.08 2.14
C PRO A 93 -1.87 3.00 1.73
N SER A 94 -2.95 3.40 1.07
CA SER A 94 -4.06 2.53 0.75
C SER A 94 -4.52 2.70 -0.69
N SER A 95 -5.35 1.78 -1.16
CA SER A 95 -5.90 1.80 -2.51
C SER A 95 -7.17 0.97 -2.59
N THR A 96 -8.07 1.36 -3.49
CA THR A 96 -9.17 0.51 -3.89
C THR A 96 -8.71 -0.39 -5.03
N GLU A 97 -8.81 -1.69 -4.83
CA GLU A 97 -8.43 -2.71 -5.80
C GLU A 97 -9.70 -3.40 -6.35
N GLY A 98 -9.73 -3.73 -7.62
CA GLY A 98 -10.86 -4.36 -8.28
C GLY A 98 -10.93 -3.97 -9.75
N LYS A 99 -12.12 -3.63 -10.25
CA LYS A 99 -12.30 -3.18 -11.64
C LYS A 99 -11.57 -1.86 -11.92
N TRP A 100 -11.59 -0.94 -10.95
CA TRP A 100 -10.93 0.36 -10.99
C TRP A 100 -9.92 0.44 -9.87
N TRP A 101 -8.66 0.67 -10.22
CA TRP A 101 -7.57 0.89 -9.29
C TRP A 101 -7.48 2.38 -8.99
N THR A 102 -7.64 2.75 -7.73
CA THR A 102 -7.53 4.15 -7.31
C THR A 102 -6.73 4.28 -6.03
N PHE A 103 -5.92 5.32 -5.97
CA PHE A 103 -5.14 5.69 -4.80
C PHE A 103 -5.98 6.45 -3.78
N HIS A 104 -5.79 6.13 -2.52
CA HIS A 104 -6.25 6.91 -1.38
C HIS A 104 -5.31 6.70 -0.19
N VAL A 105 -5.50 7.49 0.84
CA VAL A 105 -4.77 7.41 2.10
C VAL A 105 -5.76 7.30 3.25
N GLU A 106 -5.43 6.51 4.25
CA GLU A 106 -6.18 6.42 5.49
C GLU A 106 -5.29 6.87 6.64
N ILE A 107 -5.69 7.89 7.37
CA ILE A 107 -4.90 8.50 8.45
C ILE A 107 -5.51 8.12 9.79
N TYR A 108 -4.70 7.49 10.65
CA TYR A 108 -5.06 7.23 12.04
C TYR A 108 -4.37 8.24 12.95
N ASP A 109 -5.15 9.05 13.65
CA ASP A 109 -4.64 9.94 14.69
C ASP A 109 -4.44 9.15 15.98
N VAL A 110 -3.20 9.03 16.43
CA VAL A 110 -2.84 8.17 17.58
C VAL A 110 -3.27 8.76 18.92
N LYS A 111 -3.53 10.06 19.01
CA LYS A 111 -4.04 10.74 20.22
C LYS A 111 -5.55 10.61 20.34
N THR A 112 -6.26 11.00 19.29
CA THR A 112 -7.73 11.01 19.28
C THR A 112 -8.34 9.65 18.96
N LYS A 113 -7.54 8.71 18.47
CA LYS A 113 -7.95 7.36 18.00
C LYS A 113 -8.96 7.43 16.85
N GLN A 114 -8.94 8.51 16.07
CA GLN A 114 -9.84 8.73 14.95
C GLN A 114 -9.19 8.37 13.62
N TRP A 115 -9.99 7.84 12.71
CA TRP A 115 -9.60 7.55 11.35
C TRP A 115 -10.14 8.63 10.40
N LYS A 116 -9.32 9.06 9.43
CA LYS A 116 -9.69 9.97 8.36
C LYS A 116 -9.38 9.33 7.01
N TYR A 117 -10.34 9.34 6.10
CA TYR A 117 -10.16 8.91 4.71
C TYR A 117 -9.83 10.12 3.83
N VAL A 118 -8.81 9.99 2.98
CA VAL A 118 -8.35 11.03 2.05
C VAL A 118 -8.29 10.44 0.65
N GLY A 119 -9.25 10.78 -0.19
CA GLY A 119 -9.34 10.29 -1.56
C GLY A 119 -10.77 10.00 -2.02
N PRO A 120 -10.98 9.28 -3.13
CA PRO A 120 -9.93 8.86 -4.06
C PRO A 120 -9.21 10.05 -4.66
N VAL A 121 -7.87 9.93 -4.80
CA VAL A 121 -7.07 11.02 -5.38
C VAL A 121 -7.28 11.04 -6.90
N PRO A 122 -7.55 12.22 -7.50
CA PRO A 122 -7.69 12.36 -8.94
C PRO A 122 -6.43 11.87 -9.69
N ALA A 123 -6.62 11.34 -10.88
CA ALA A 123 -5.54 10.84 -11.72
C ALA A 123 -5.65 11.40 -13.15
N ASP A 124 -4.52 11.75 -13.74
CA ASP A 124 -4.44 12.09 -15.16
C ASP A 124 -4.82 10.89 -16.04
N SER A 125 -5.16 11.17 -17.30
CA SER A 125 -5.42 10.14 -18.29
C SER A 125 -4.13 9.72 -18.98
N ALA A 126 -3.96 8.40 -19.15
CA ALA A 126 -2.85 7.81 -19.87
C ALA A 126 -3.28 6.53 -20.59
N LEU A 127 -2.47 6.07 -21.55
CA LEU A 127 -2.69 4.79 -22.23
C LEU A 127 -2.59 3.63 -21.23
N LEU A 128 -3.57 2.73 -21.25
CA LEU A 128 -3.46 1.44 -20.57
C LEU A 128 -2.73 0.44 -21.45
N THR A 129 -1.89 -0.38 -20.84
CA THR A 129 -1.22 -1.48 -21.56
C THR A 129 -2.20 -2.59 -21.93
N ASP A 130 -3.30 -2.72 -21.22
CA ASP A 130 -4.30 -3.79 -21.40
C ASP A 130 -5.11 -3.65 -22.71
N ASP A 131 -5.47 -2.43 -23.11
CA ASP A 131 -6.38 -2.17 -24.23
C ASP A 131 -5.94 -1.06 -25.18
N GLY A 132 -4.83 -0.36 -24.88
CA GLY A 132 -4.31 0.74 -25.68
C GLY A 132 -5.20 1.98 -25.75
N GLN A 133 -6.16 2.12 -24.83
CA GLN A 133 -7.07 3.26 -24.76
C GLN A 133 -6.64 4.24 -23.68
N MET A 134 -7.04 5.50 -23.84
CA MET A 134 -6.86 6.54 -22.82
C MET A 134 -7.87 6.35 -21.68
N HIS A 135 -7.36 6.17 -20.49
CA HIS A 135 -8.15 6.08 -19.27
C HIS A 135 -7.47 6.86 -18.13
N PRO A 136 -8.18 7.19 -17.05
CA PRO A 136 -7.51 7.62 -15.82
C PRO A 136 -6.48 6.58 -15.38
N ILE A 137 -5.30 7.04 -14.95
CA ILE A 137 -4.21 6.17 -14.51
C ILE A 137 -4.72 5.22 -13.42
N LYS A 138 -4.61 3.92 -13.66
CA LYS A 138 -4.98 2.87 -12.69
C LYS A 138 -3.78 2.54 -11.82
N CYS A 139 -3.80 2.96 -10.57
CA CYS A 139 -2.70 2.76 -9.63
C CYS A 139 -3.13 2.25 -8.27
N ILE A 140 -2.29 1.41 -7.65
CA ILE A 140 -2.53 0.83 -6.32
C ILE A 140 -1.22 0.61 -5.55
N GLN A 141 -1.37 0.25 -4.28
CA GLN A 141 -0.29 -0.21 -3.40
C GLN A 141 0.83 0.84 -3.27
N PRO A 142 0.50 2.06 -2.82
CA PRO A 142 1.48 3.13 -2.67
C PRO A 142 2.56 2.80 -1.63
N SER A 143 3.79 3.23 -1.89
CA SER A 143 4.87 3.39 -0.90
C SER A 143 5.07 4.86 -0.64
N ILE A 144 5.16 5.28 0.62
CA ILE A 144 5.37 6.69 1.00
C ILE A 144 6.86 6.93 1.19
N LEU A 145 7.36 8.02 0.60
CA LEU A 145 8.69 8.58 0.79
C LEU A 145 8.58 9.95 1.46
N ARG A 146 9.52 10.25 2.36
CA ARG A 146 9.69 11.57 2.97
C ARG A 146 10.79 12.32 2.24
N LEU A 147 10.45 13.34 1.47
CA LEU A 147 11.44 14.13 0.75
C LEU A 147 12.17 15.12 1.68
N GLY A 148 13.38 15.50 1.30
CA GLY A 148 14.22 16.41 2.10
C GLY A 148 13.64 17.81 2.28
N ASP A 149 12.69 18.22 1.44
CA ASP A 149 11.96 19.50 1.55
C ASP A 149 10.68 19.42 2.42
N GLY A 150 10.43 18.27 3.04
CA GLY A 150 9.29 18.02 3.92
C GLY A 150 8.03 17.53 3.22
N ARG A 151 8.00 17.47 1.89
CA ARG A 151 6.90 16.84 1.16
C ARG A 151 6.88 15.33 1.37
N LEU A 152 5.69 14.75 1.22
CA LEU A 152 5.53 13.32 1.00
C LEU A 152 5.37 13.03 -0.48
N LYS A 153 5.98 11.96 -0.94
CA LYS A 153 5.79 11.40 -2.27
C LYS A 153 5.30 9.97 -2.16
N VAL A 154 4.42 9.54 -3.06
CA VAL A 154 4.08 8.13 -3.21
C VAL A 154 4.55 7.61 -4.54
N LEU A 155 5.03 6.35 -4.54
CA LEU A 155 5.27 5.56 -5.74
C LEU A 155 4.28 4.40 -5.77
N MET A 156 3.65 4.17 -6.93
CA MET A 156 2.53 3.25 -7.06
C MET A 156 2.69 2.38 -8.31
N ARG A 157 2.33 1.13 -8.18
CA ARG A 157 2.19 0.19 -9.29
C ARG A 157 0.99 0.57 -10.17
N THR A 158 1.11 0.34 -11.49
CA THR A 158 0.07 0.73 -12.46
C THR A 158 -0.26 -0.34 -13.51
N HIS A 159 -1.29 -0.07 -14.31
CA HIS A 159 -1.59 -0.74 -15.58
C HIS A 159 -1.04 0.04 -16.79
N ASN A 160 -0.16 1.01 -16.59
CA ASN A 160 0.26 1.96 -17.62
C ASN A 160 1.72 1.79 -18.06
N GLY A 161 2.37 0.67 -17.71
CA GLY A 161 3.77 0.38 -18.06
C GLY A 161 4.82 1.09 -17.20
N LYS A 162 4.46 2.14 -16.50
CA LYS A 162 5.33 2.94 -15.62
C LYS A 162 4.73 3.08 -14.23
N LEU A 163 5.55 3.37 -13.21
CA LEU A 163 5.04 3.71 -11.89
C LEU A 163 4.30 5.05 -11.94
N ALA A 164 3.31 5.21 -11.06
CA ALA A 164 2.66 6.49 -10.84
C ALA A 164 3.17 7.14 -9.55
N THR A 165 2.97 8.47 -9.47
CA THR A 165 3.35 9.29 -8.31
C THR A 165 2.27 10.32 -7.98
N SER A 166 2.27 10.77 -6.73
CA SER A 166 1.51 11.91 -6.22
C SER A 166 2.25 12.50 -5.02
N TYR A 167 2.00 13.75 -4.70
CA TYR A 167 2.70 14.50 -3.65
C TYR A 167 1.73 15.12 -2.66
N SER A 168 2.16 15.22 -1.41
CA SER A 168 1.48 15.96 -0.35
C SER A 168 2.44 16.95 0.31
N CYS A 169 1.97 18.17 0.52
CA CYS A 169 2.70 19.24 1.20
C CYS A 169 2.16 19.50 2.63
N ASP A 170 1.16 18.76 3.07
CA ASP A 170 0.39 19.00 4.29
C ASP A 170 0.25 17.75 5.17
N SER A 171 1.29 16.90 5.16
CA SER A 171 1.34 15.66 5.94
C SER A 171 0.19 14.70 5.62
N GLY A 172 -0.16 14.59 4.32
CA GLY A 172 -1.11 13.62 3.79
C GLY A 172 -2.56 14.07 3.78
N ASP A 173 -2.88 15.33 4.14
CA ASP A 173 -4.25 15.84 4.13
C ASP A 173 -4.79 16.05 2.73
N THR A 174 -3.93 16.48 1.80
CA THR A 174 -4.24 16.58 0.37
C THR A 174 -3.10 16.00 -0.47
N TRP A 175 -3.44 15.59 -1.68
CA TRP A 175 -2.51 14.97 -2.63
C TRP A 175 -2.68 15.58 -4.02
N SER A 176 -1.58 15.76 -4.72
CA SER A 176 -1.60 16.22 -6.10
C SER A 176 -2.28 15.18 -7.00
N THR A 177 -2.76 15.60 -8.17
CA THR A 177 -3.21 14.67 -9.21
C THR A 177 -2.14 13.61 -9.49
N VAL A 178 -2.57 12.36 -9.58
CA VAL A 178 -1.66 11.23 -9.90
C VAL A 178 -1.17 11.38 -11.32
N THR A 179 0.17 11.27 -11.50
CA THR A 179 0.85 11.30 -12.80
C THR A 179 1.75 10.09 -12.96
N LEU A 180 2.18 9.77 -14.19
CA LEU A 180 3.19 8.74 -14.44
C LEU A 180 4.60 9.28 -14.18
N THR A 181 5.50 8.41 -13.74
CA THR A 181 6.95 8.63 -13.67
C THR A 181 7.63 8.07 -14.91
N ASP A 182 8.96 8.21 -14.99
CA ASP A 182 9.76 7.52 -16.01
C ASP A 182 10.21 6.11 -15.60
N ILE A 183 9.92 5.69 -14.37
CA ILE A 183 10.33 4.38 -13.85
C ILE A 183 9.42 3.29 -14.41
N PRO A 184 9.98 2.25 -15.08
CA PRO A 184 9.19 1.18 -15.66
C PRO A 184 8.44 0.36 -14.61
N ASN A 185 7.29 -0.17 -15.00
CA ASN A 185 6.50 -1.08 -14.16
C ASN A 185 5.81 -2.15 -15.02
N ASN A 186 5.99 -3.39 -14.62
CA ASN A 186 5.41 -4.57 -15.26
C ASN A 186 4.07 -5.01 -14.65
N GLN A 187 3.33 -4.11 -14.04
CA GLN A 187 2.13 -4.37 -13.23
C GLN A 187 2.38 -5.23 -11.98
N SER A 188 3.63 -5.30 -11.51
CA SER A 188 3.97 -5.96 -10.24
C SER A 188 4.01 -4.96 -9.10
N GLY A 189 3.80 -5.47 -7.89
CA GLY A 189 3.96 -4.67 -6.68
C GLY A 189 5.42 -4.23 -6.50
N THR A 190 5.59 -3.01 -5.99
CA THR A 190 6.87 -2.42 -5.63
C THR A 190 6.87 -2.06 -4.15
N ASP A 191 8.02 -1.80 -3.58
CA ASP A 191 8.15 -1.16 -2.27
C ASP A 191 9.27 -0.13 -2.30
N ALA A 192 9.08 0.97 -1.58
CA ALA A 192 10.08 2.01 -1.45
C ALA A 192 10.17 2.52 -0.01
N VAL A 193 11.34 3.03 0.37
CA VAL A 193 11.60 3.52 1.71
C VAL A 193 12.58 4.68 1.68
N THR A 194 12.39 5.65 2.57
CA THR A 194 13.41 6.66 2.89
C THR A 194 14.32 6.12 3.98
N LEU A 195 15.62 6.11 3.71
CA LEU A 195 16.65 5.69 4.65
C LEU A 195 16.90 6.78 5.71
N LYS A 196 17.60 6.41 6.79
CA LYS A 196 17.94 7.36 7.88
C LYS A 196 18.85 8.51 7.44
N ASP A 197 19.62 8.31 6.39
CA ASP A 197 20.53 9.32 5.81
C ASP A 197 19.83 10.22 4.77
N GLY A 198 18.53 10.05 4.57
CA GLY A 198 17.71 10.84 3.65
C GLY A 198 17.62 10.30 2.23
N ARG A 199 18.45 9.31 1.86
CA ARG A 199 18.33 8.64 0.56
C ARG A 199 17.10 7.77 0.49
N HIS A 200 16.70 7.44 -0.73
CA HIS A 200 15.52 6.63 -1.01
C HIS A 200 15.91 5.36 -1.76
N VAL A 201 15.28 4.26 -1.40
CA VAL A 201 15.47 2.96 -2.04
C VAL A 201 14.14 2.47 -2.58
N LEU A 202 14.14 1.94 -3.80
CA LEU A 202 13.01 1.35 -4.48
C LEU A 202 13.36 -0.08 -4.90
N VAL A 203 12.52 -1.05 -4.58
CA VAL A 203 12.57 -2.41 -5.15
C VAL A 203 11.46 -2.57 -6.17
N TYR A 204 11.82 -2.91 -7.42
CA TYR A 204 10.90 -2.98 -8.53
C TYR A 204 11.37 -3.98 -9.60
N ASN A 205 10.45 -4.41 -10.46
CA ASN A 205 10.82 -5.12 -11.67
C ASN A 205 11.14 -4.08 -12.77
N ASP A 206 12.39 -4.05 -13.22
CA ASP A 206 12.87 -3.10 -14.22
C ASP A 206 12.46 -3.55 -15.62
N PHE A 207 11.17 -3.52 -15.87
CA PHE A 207 10.55 -3.89 -17.13
C PHE A 207 9.28 -3.06 -17.35
N GLU A 208 9.21 -2.42 -18.48
CA GLU A 208 8.01 -1.69 -18.92
C GLU A 208 7.07 -2.67 -19.65
N THR A 209 5.84 -2.80 -19.15
CA THR A 209 4.84 -3.65 -19.82
C THR A 209 4.45 -3.06 -21.16
N VAL A 210 4.54 -3.88 -22.20
CA VAL A 210 4.19 -3.49 -23.56
C VAL A 210 2.67 -3.44 -23.73
N MET A 211 2.21 -2.48 -24.53
CA MET A 211 0.80 -2.31 -24.86
C MET A 211 0.19 -3.61 -25.44
N GLY A 212 -1.03 -3.94 -25.01
CA GLY A 212 -1.73 -5.18 -25.38
C GLY A 212 -1.35 -6.38 -24.51
N THR A 213 -0.52 -6.21 -23.46
CA THR A 213 -0.15 -7.26 -22.53
C THR A 213 -0.63 -6.91 -21.12
N LYS A 214 -1.21 -7.90 -20.42
CA LYS A 214 -1.73 -7.67 -19.04
C LYS A 214 -0.66 -7.67 -17.97
N LYS A 215 0.49 -8.31 -18.21
CA LYS A 215 1.62 -8.40 -17.28
C LYS A 215 2.91 -8.63 -18.03
N GLY A 216 3.98 -7.97 -17.60
CA GLY A 216 5.33 -8.26 -18.05
C GLY A 216 6.01 -9.36 -17.24
N PRO A 217 7.23 -9.78 -17.64
CA PRO A 217 8.08 -10.67 -16.88
C PRO A 217 8.39 -10.08 -15.47
N ARG A 218 8.71 -10.97 -14.52
CA ARG A 218 9.04 -10.60 -13.15
C ARG A 218 10.54 -10.34 -12.94
N THR A 219 11.29 -10.38 -14.02
CA THR A 219 12.74 -10.15 -14.06
C THR A 219 13.08 -9.09 -15.09
N PRO A 220 14.16 -8.31 -14.90
CA PRO A 220 14.98 -8.31 -13.69
C PRO A 220 14.26 -7.68 -12.49
N LEU A 221 14.50 -8.23 -11.30
CA LEU A 221 14.15 -7.59 -10.03
C LEU A 221 15.34 -6.75 -9.59
N ARG A 222 15.15 -5.45 -9.42
CA ARG A 222 16.22 -4.50 -9.10
C ARG A 222 15.93 -3.70 -7.84
N LEU A 223 17.02 -3.27 -7.22
CA LEU A 223 17.04 -2.20 -6.25
C LEU A 223 17.57 -0.95 -6.95
N ALA A 224 16.83 0.14 -6.89
CA ALA A 224 17.26 1.47 -7.32
C ALA A 224 17.44 2.38 -6.10
N ILE A 225 18.33 3.35 -6.23
CA ILE A 225 18.63 4.35 -5.19
C ILE A 225 18.44 5.75 -5.76
N SER A 226 17.99 6.67 -4.89
CA SER A 226 17.82 8.08 -5.19
C SER A 226 18.29 8.93 -4.02
N ASP A 227 18.95 10.05 -4.30
CA ASP A 227 19.40 11.01 -3.29
C ASP A 227 18.32 12.08 -3.01
N ASP A 228 17.36 12.28 -3.93
CA ASP A 228 16.31 13.31 -3.85
C ASP A 228 14.88 12.75 -3.84
N GLY A 229 14.71 11.43 -4.05
CA GLY A 229 13.41 10.79 -4.18
C GLY A 229 12.72 11.01 -5.54
N GLU A 230 13.35 11.75 -6.45
CA GLU A 230 12.85 12.03 -7.80
C GLU A 230 13.57 11.18 -8.85
N HIS A 231 14.90 11.17 -8.83
CA HIS A 231 15.75 10.53 -9.80
C HIS A 231 16.30 9.20 -9.24
N PHE A 232 15.67 8.10 -9.62
CA PHE A 232 16.09 6.76 -9.24
C PHE A 232 17.04 6.18 -10.27
N ARG A 233 18.20 5.68 -9.82
CA ARG A 233 19.18 4.96 -10.65
C ARG A 233 19.29 3.50 -10.20
N PRO A 234 19.31 2.54 -11.12
CA PRO A 234 19.55 1.13 -10.76
C PRO A 234 20.85 1.01 -9.96
N TYR A 235 20.81 0.22 -8.88
CA TYR A 235 21.94 0.07 -7.98
C TYR A 235 22.39 -1.40 -7.86
N VAL A 236 21.45 -2.32 -7.65
CA VAL A 236 21.72 -3.75 -7.54
C VAL A 236 20.65 -4.54 -8.30
N THR A 237 21.07 -5.55 -9.07
CA THR A 237 20.17 -6.59 -9.56
C THR A 237 20.06 -7.69 -8.49
N LEU A 238 18.84 -7.93 -8.01
CA LEU A 238 18.54 -8.94 -7.01
C LEU A 238 18.27 -10.31 -7.64
N GLU A 239 17.58 -10.30 -8.80
CA GLU A 239 17.24 -11.50 -9.56
C GLU A 239 17.09 -11.13 -11.03
N ASP A 240 17.72 -11.89 -11.93
CA ASP A 240 17.65 -11.71 -13.39
C ASP A 240 17.34 -12.99 -14.16
N SER A 241 17.22 -14.13 -13.44
CA SER A 241 16.89 -15.40 -14.07
C SER A 241 15.48 -15.36 -14.65
N PRO A 242 15.26 -15.80 -15.90
CA PRO A 242 13.91 -15.93 -16.45
C PRO A 242 13.08 -16.89 -15.60
N VAL A 243 11.85 -16.46 -15.23
CA VAL A 243 10.88 -17.26 -14.48
C VAL A 243 9.77 -17.70 -15.40
#